data_ce93adca0c6489b9c97936cede6d6556
#
_entry.id   ce93adca0c6489b9c97936cede6d6556
#
_cell.length_a   1.000
_cell.length_b   1.000
_cell.length_c   1.000
_cell.angle_alpha   90.00
_cell.angle_beta   90.00
_cell.angle_gamma   90.00
#
_symmetry.space_group_name_H-M   'P 1'
#
loop_
_entity.id
_entity.type
_entity.pdbx_description
1 polymer ?
#
loop_
_entity_poly.entity_id
_entity_poly.type
_entity_poly.pdbx_seq_one_letter_code
_entity_poly.pdbx_strand_id
1 'polypeptide(L)'
;MAFITIQFYFDMKHIMLFFSFVALLGCTVSCGSDENLEVPAPAVEVLKAETFFPVLGGEKQVVVAQTPAQAYALNDWLKVTKSDKTIKLSTSFNNTPQSRNTLLVLKNDKGDSTNINVMQEGVNFGLPQEKAYYGGDESYKTTIPVTANVEVKYSSTADGLTVVHEGDQLKVQAEVNKTRRARVAYVKAEALGLQDSIVFVQASINDVAGKYTQHALRLKDSVMVETTNEVEIVPITSAKAHFIIDKIYKWEIDFTPGKGFVLSNGKILREEKDPQKGTPIYIETALAVDNFNYKSQTYIMGTRDLLDLRVGANGELHFQQHEKLDDTRNWASYLLARFSTKTPDRGSFQGILTEFIQPRLVRK
;
A
#
# COMPACT_ATOMS: atom_id res chain seq x y z
N MET A 1 29.22 -0.12 16.91
CA MET A 1 29.39 -1.36 16.14
C MET A 1 28.05 -1.64 15.48
N ALA A 2 27.89 -1.32 14.19
CA ALA A 2 26.63 -1.54 13.48
C ALA A 2 26.60 -2.98 12.97
N PHE A 3 25.55 -3.72 13.31
CA PHE A 3 25.31 -5.06 12.78
C PHE A 3 24.73 -4.94 11.36
N ILE A 4 25.50 -5.38 10.37
CA ILE A 4 25.04 -5.48 8.99
C ILE A 4 24.39 -6.83 8.83
N THR A 5 23.06 -6.86 8.69
CA THR A 5 22.32 -8.09 8.39
C THR A 5 22.11 -8.19 6.88
N ILE A 6 22.70 -9.20 6.25
CA ILE A 6 22.46 -9.54 4.84
C ILE A 6 21.36 -10.61 4.84
N GLN A 7 20.22 -10.29 4.28
CA GLN A 7 19.10 -11.21 4.15
C GLN A 7 18.93 -11.63 2.69
N PHE A 8 19.09 -12.92 2.43
CA PHE A 8 18.73 -13.52 1.15
C PHE A 8 17.22 -13.74 1.11
N TYR A 9 16.56 -13.18 0.13
CA TYR A 9 15.12 -13.36 -0.09
C TYR A 9 14.92 -14.63 -0.92
N PHE A 10 14.38 -15.68 -0.30
CA PHE A 10 13.77 -16.81 -0.99
C PHE A 10 12.27 -16.53 -1.15
N ASP A 11 11.79 -16.76 -2.36
CA ASP A 11 10.41 -16.50 -2.79
C ASP A 11 9.41 -17.34 -1.95
N MET A 12 8.65 -16.70 -1.08
CA MET A 12 7.72 -17.34 -0.13
C MET A 12 6.42 -17.87 -0.78
N LYS A 13 6.25 -17.72 -2.09
CA LYS A 13 5.03 -18.20 -2.77
C LYS A 13 4.87 -19.72 -2.80
N HIS A 14 5.94 -20.47 -2.61
CA HIS A 14 5.89 -21.94 -2.63
C HIS A 14 5.82 -22.60 -1.24
N ILE A 15 5.98 -21.86 -0.16
CA ILE A 15 5.92 -22.41 1.21
C ILE A 15 4.49 -22.46 1.77
N MET A 16 3.61 -21.54 1.35
CA MET A 16 2.20 -21.55 1.79
C MET A 16 1.37 -22.71 1.23
N LEU A 17 1.78 -23.31 0.09
CA LEU A 17 1.08 -24.48 -0.47
C LEU A 17 1.42 -25.79 0.26
N PHE A 18 2.54 -25.86 0.96
CA PHE A 18 2.95 -27.08 1.68
C PHE A 18 2.35 -27.19 3.08
N PHE A 19 2.06 -26.07 3.73
CA PHE A 19 1.45 -26.10 5.07
C PHE A 19 -0.05 -26.37 5.05
N SER A 20 -0.76 -26.10 3.96
CA SER A 20 -2.19 -26.42 3.81
C SER A 20 -2.45 -27.93 3.61
N PHE A 21 -1.46 -28.69 3.15
CA PHE A 21 -1.63 -30.12 2.89
C PHE A 21 -1.27 -31.02 4.08
N VAL A 22 -0.47 -30.53 5.02
CA VAL A 22 -0.09 -31.27 6.23
C VAL A 22 -1.14 -31.16 7.35
N ALA A 23 -1.97 -30.11 7.34
CA ALA A 23 -3.04 -29.96 8.32
C ALA A 23 -4.28 -30.85 8.05
N LEU A 24 -4.39 -31.47 6.86
CA LEU A 24 -5.53 -32.35 6.50
C LEU A 24 -5.25 -33.84 6.76
N LEU A 25 -4.05 -34.23 7.15
CA LEU A 25 -3.68 -35.64 7.36
C LEU A 25 -3.51 -36.04 8.84
N GLY A 26 -3.78 -35.13 9.77
CA GLY A 26 -3.61 -35.35 11.22
C GLY A 26 -4.88 -35.70 12.00
N CYS A 27 -6.05 -35.83 11.37
CA CYS A 27 -7.31 -36.08 12.08
C CYS A 27 -7.96 -37.43 11.83
N THR A 28 -7.17 -38.48 11.63
CA THR A 28 -7.71 -39.83 11.62
C THR A 28 -6.85 -40.74 12.49
N VAL A 29 -7.02 -40.72 13.76
CA VAL A 29 -7.03 -41.88 14.69
C VAL A 29 -7.27 -41.33 16.10
N SER A 30 -8.53 -41.22 16.49
CA SER A 30 -8.94 -41.45 17.87
C SER A 30 -10.33 -42.09 17.80
N CYS A 31 -10.31 -43.40 17.65
CA CYS A 31 -11.46 -44.22 17.95
C CYS A 31 -11.43 -44.44 19.45
N GLY A 32 -12.30 -43.80 20.18
CA GLY A 32 -12.45 -43.93 21.61
C GLY A 32 -13.88 -43.58 22.01
N SER A 33 -14.73 -44.60 22.17
CA SER A 33 -16.04 -44.64 22.83
C SER A 33 -17.08 -43.58 22.38
N ASP A 34 -18.12 -44.10 21.74
CA ASP A 34 -19.40 -43.44 21.52
C ASP A 34 -20.04 -43.01 22.87
N GLU A 35 -19.66 -41.87 23.39
CA GLU A 35 -20.60 -41.03 24.09
C GLU A 35 -21.29 -40.18 23.02
N ASN A 36 -22.55 -40.51 22.72
CA ASN A 36 -23.46 -39.62 22.01
C ASN A 36 -23.52 -38.32 22.81
N LEU A 37 -22.65 -37.37 22.45
CA LEU A 37 -22.81 -35.98 22.86
C LEU A 37 -24.05 -35.49 22.11
N GLU A 38 -25.23 -35.74 22.69
CA GLU A 38 -26.46 -35.08 22.28
C GLU A 38 -26.16 -33.57 22.36
N VAL A 39 -25.97 -32.94 21.22
CA VAL A 39 -25.91 -31.48 21.16
C VAL A 39 -27.28 -31.01 21.70
N PRO A 40 -27.29 -30.31 22.86
CA PRO A 40 -28.56 -29.94 23.48
C PRO A 40 -29.35 -29.12 22.47
N ALA A 41 -30.63 -29.47 22.32
CA ALA A 41 -31.53 -28.77 21.40
C ALA A 41 -31.51 -27.27 21.72
N PRO A 42 -31.48 -26.39 20.70
CA PRO A 42 -31.44 -24.95 20.92
C PRO A 42 -32.67 -24.49 21.75
N ALA A 43 -32.44 -23.56 22.66
CA ALA A 43 -33.49 -23.05 23.55
C ALA A 43 -34.70 -22.46 22.78
N VAL A 44 -34.43 -21.89 21.61
CA VAL A 44 -35.42 -21.44 20.62
C VAL A 44 -34.97 -21.97 19.27
N GLU A 45 -35.80 -22.84 18.65
CA GLU A 45 -35.49 -23.37 17.33
C GLU A 45 -35.73 -22.30 16.25
N VAL A 46 -34.69 -22.05 15.41
CA VAL A 46 -34.72 -21.08 14.32
C VAL A 46 -34.99 -21.81 13.02
N LEU A 47 -36.10 -21.46 12.36
CA LEU A 47 -36.48 -22.03 11.08
C LEU A 47 -35.85 -21.30 9.89
N LYS A 48 -35.74 -19.97 9.98
CA LYS A 48 -35.11 -19.10 8.97
C LYS A 48 -34.50 -17.89 9.63
N ALA A 49 -33.29 -17.49 9.23
CA ALA A 49 -32.64 -16.30 9.73
C ALA A 49 -32.06 -15.49 8.57
N GLU A 50 -32.52 -14.27 8.44
CA GLU A 50 -31.92 -13.26 7.55
C GLU A 50 -31.16 -12.27 8.45
N THR A 51 -29.85 -12.40 8.53
CA THR A 51 -29.02 -11.70 9.55
C THR A 51 -27.92 -10.83 8.96
N PHE A 52 -27.87 -10.75 7.64
CA PHE A 52 -26.91 -9.90 6.95
C PHE A 52 -27.60 -8.66 6.38
N PHE A 53 -27.13 -7.48 6.77
CA PHE A 53 -27.61 -6.20 6.28
C PHE A 53 -26.58 -5.54 5.36
N PRO A 54 -27.03 -4.95 4.24
CA PRO A 54 -26.18 -4.07 3.45
C PRO A 54 -25.85 -2.80 4.23
N VAL A 55 -24.90 -2.03 3.73
CA VAL A 55 -24.45 -0.77 4.34
C VAL A 55 -25.61 0.22 4.59
N LEU A 56 -26.58 0.31 3.68
CA LEU A 56 -27.72 1.22 3.81
C LEU A 56 -28.75 0.79 4.86
N GLY A 57 -28.60 -0.43 5.41
CA GLY A 57 -29.54 -0.99 6.37
C GLY A 57 -30.76 -1.59 5.71
N GLY A 58 -31.91 -1.46 6.38
CA GLY A 58 -33.19 -2.00 5.92
C GLY A 58 -33.85 -2.91 6.95
N GLU A 59 -34.77 -3.75 6.48
CA GLU A 59 -35.52 -4.69 7.30
C GLU A 59 -35.21 -6.13 6.92
N LYS A 60 -35.10 -6.98 7.93
CA LYS A 60 -34.87 -8.43 7.83
C LYS A 60 -35.75 -9.15 8.84
N GLN A 61 -35.81 -10.47 8.74
CA GLN A 61 -36.62 -11.25 9.69
C GLN A 61 -35.95 -12.58 10.07
N VAL A 62 -36.23 -12.98 11.29
CA VAL A 62 -35.92 -14.33 11.81
C VAL A 62 -37.23 -15.01 12.13
N VAL A 63 -37.45 -16.22 11.60
CA VAL A 63 -38.62 -17.03 11.84
C VAL A 63 -38.23 -18.18 12.77
N VAL A 64 -39.04 -18.39 13.82
CA VAL A 64 -38.80 -19.41 14.86
C VAL A 64 -39.97 -20.37 14.95
N ALA A 65 -39.70 -21.60 15.42
CA ALA A 65 -40.72 -22.62 15.57
C ALA A 65 -41.73 -22.27 16.68
N GLN A 66 -41.28 -21.59 17.72
CA GLN A 66 -42.06 -21.17 18.89
C GLN A 66 -41.82 -19.72 19.23
N THR A 67 -42.86 -19.03 19.70
CA THR A 67 -42.75 -17.62 20.10
C THR A 67 -41.77 -17.50 21.28
N PRO A 68 -40.66 -16.75 21.18
CA PRO A 68 -39.74 -16.60 22.29
C PRO A 68 -40.36 -15.68 23.37
N ALA A 69 -40.01 -15.92 24.65
CA ALA A 69 -40.44 -15.07 25.74
C ALA A 69 -39.83 -13.65 25.58
N GLN A 70 -38.55 -13.57 25.19
CA GLN A 70 -37.85 -12.31 24.94
C GLN A 70 -37.06 -12.40 23.62
N ALA A 71 -36.95 -11.26 22.94
CA ALA A 71 -36.08 -11.07 21.78
C ALA A 71 -35.47 -9.66 21.85
N TYR A 72 -34.14 -9.56 21.84
CA TYR A 72 -33.42 -8.28 21.89
C TYR A 72 -32.03 -8.41 21.29
N ALA A 73 -31.46 -7.28 20.90
CA ALA A 73 -30.06 -7.20 20.44
C ALA A 73 -29.16 -6.68 21.57
N LEU A 74 -27.88 -7.10 21.57
CA LEU A 74 -26.90 -6.59 22.55
C LEU A 74 -26.44 -5.17 22.23
N ASN A 75 -26.59 -4.69 20.99
CA ASN A 75 -26.21 -3.34 20.60
C ASN A 75 -27.41 -2.58 20.02
N ASP A 76 -27.50 -1.30 20.33
CA ASP A 76 -28.64 -0.41 20.01
C ASP A 76 -28.81 -0.11 18.52
N TRP A 77 -27.80 -0.37 17.69
CA TRP A 77 -27.90 -0.14 16.26
C TRP A 77 -28.85 -1.11 15.55
N LEU A 78 -29.12 -2.27 16.14
CA LEU A 78 -30.10 -3.25 15.65
C LEU A 78 -31.37 -3.14 16.46
N LYS A 79 -32.45 -2.70 15.82
CA LYS A 79 -33.78 -2.68 16.43
C LYS A 79 -34.47 -4.02 16.23
N VAL A 80 -35.03 -4.55 17.30
CA VAL A 80 -35.70 -5.85 17.34
C VAL A 80 -37.14 -5.65 17.72
N THR A 81 -38.06 -6.19 16.92
CA THR A 81 -39.52 -6.22 17.21
C THR A 81 -40.03 -7.64 17.12
N LYS A 82 -40.55 -8.14 18.22
CA LYS A 82 -41.18 -9.47 18.30
C LYS A 82 -42.61 -9.41 17.84
N SER A 83 -43.00 -10.27 16.88
CA SER A 83 -44.36 -10.45 16.41
C SER A 83 -44.65 -11.93 16.23
N ASP A 84 -45.21 -12.56 17.27
CA ASP A 84 -45.42 -14.02 17.36
C ASP A 84 -44.13 -14.80 17.02
N LYS A 85 -44.19 -15.68 16.01
CA LYS A 85 -43.03 -16.48 15.56
C LYS A 85 -42.09 -15.76 14.61
N THR A 86 -42.31 -14.47 14.37
CA THR A 86 -41.47 -13.65 13.50
C THR A 86 -40.81 -12.55 14.30
N ILE A 87 -39.48 -12.52 14.25
CA ILE A 87 -38.68 -11.47 14.85
C ILE A 87 -38.23 -10.53 13.73
N LYS A 88 -38.76 -9.32 13.71
CA LYS A 88 -38.39 -8.29 12.75
C LYS A 88 -37.11 -7.60 13.25
N LEU A 89 -36.14 -7.46 12.36
CA LEU A 89 -34.88 -6.79 12.56
C LEU A 89 -34.85 -5.57 11.67
N SER A 90 -34.45 -4.42 12.19
CA SER A 90 -34.21 -3.25 11.36
C SER A 90 -32.98 -2.48 11.80
N THR A 91 -32.27 -1.93 10.83
CA THR A 91 -31.10 -1.09 11.07
C THR A 91 -31.08 0.07 10.09
N SER A 92 -30.49 1.16 10.53
CA SER A 92 -30.22 2.32 9.68
C SER A 92 -28.87 2.19 9.01
N PHE A 93 -28.52 3.13 8.15
CA PHE A 93 -27.26 3.27 7.47
C PHE A 93 -26.06 3.17 8.44
N ASN A 94 -25.07 2.35 8.08
CA ASN A 94 -23.78 2.30 8.75
C ASN A 94 -22.81 3.24 8.03
N ASN A 95 -22.60 4.44 8.58
CA ASN A 95 -21.78 5.49 8.01
C ASN A 95 -20.26 5.34 8.28
N THR A 96 -19.84 4.17 8.77
CA THR A 96 -18.42 3.88 9.04
C THR A 96 -17.85 2.91 8.02
N PRO A 97 -16.54 2.93 7.76
CA PRO A 97 -15.91 1.94 6.87
C PRO A 97 -15.85 0.53 7.48
N GLN A 98 -16.08 0.39 8.80
CA GLN A 98 -16.05 -0.91 9.49
C GLN A 98 -17.41 -1.59 9.44
N SER A 99 -17.43 -2.86 9.08
CA SER A 99 -18.58 -3.72 9.33
C SER A 99 -18.83 -3.83 10.84
N ARG A 100 -20.10 -3.95 11.23
CA ARG A 100 -20.48 -4.13 12.62
C ARG A 100 -21.29 -5.39 12.81
N ASN A 101 -21.17 -6.00 13.96
CA ASN A 101 -21.92 -7.19 14.34
C ASN A 101 -22.53 -7.05 15.74
N THR A 102 -23.55 -7.84 16.00
CA THR A 102 -24.19 -7.95 17.31
C THR A 102 -24.87 -9.31 17.42
N LEU A 103 -25.19 -9.72 18.64
CA LEU A 103 -26.00 -10.89 18.89
C LEU A 103 -27.48 -10.49 19.03
N LEU A 104 -28.34 -11.15 18.27
CA LEU A 104 -29.75 -11.26 18.55
C LEU A 104 -29.92 -12.39 19.56
N VAL A 105 -30.48 -12.08 20.73
CA VAL A 105 -30.74 -13.04 21.82
C VAL A 105 -32.22 -13.36 21.84
N LEU A 106 -32.54 -14.64 21.69
CA LEU A 106 -33.90 -15.19 21.81
C LEU A 106 -33.98 -16.04 23.08
N LYS A 107 -34.85 -15.72 24.01
CA LYS A 107 -35.06 -16.50 25.25
C LYS A 107 -36.39 -17.25 25.25
N ASN A 108 -36.35 -18.46 25.76
CA ASN A 108 -37.55 -19.23 26.08
C ASN A 108 -38.11 -18.83 27.47
N ASP A 109 -39.26 -19.43 27.83
CA ASP A 109 -39.90 -19.18 29.15
C ASP A 109 -39.06 -19.67 30.36
N LYS A 110 -38.09 -20.53 30.14
CA LYS A 110 -37.19 -21.02 31.17
C LYS A 110 -35.95 -20.11 31.38
N GLY A 111 -35.80 -19.11 30.50
CA GLY A 111 -34.65 -18.19 30.50
C GLY A 111 -33.44 -18.66 29.69
N ASP A 112 -33.50 -19.89 29.10
CA ASP A 112 -32.45 -20.33 28.19
C ASP A 112 -32.45 -19.52 26.92
N SER A 113 -31.29 -19.33 26.30
CA SER A 113 -31.12 -18.45 25.16
C SER A 113 -30.53 -19.14 23.93
N THR A 114 -31.02 -18.74 22.76
CA THR A 114 -30.40 -18.97 21.46
C THR A 114 -29.85 -17.65 20.96
N ASN A 115 -28.57 -17.63 20.60
CA ASN A 115 -27.87 -16.44 20.13
C ASN A 115 -27.63 -16.54 18.62
N ILE A 116 -27.97 -15.48 17.90
CA ILE A 116 -27.82 -15.40 16.44
C ILE A 116 -26.95 -14.20 16.12
N ASN A 117 -25.87 -14.42 15.39
CA ASN A 117 -25.01 -13.32 14.95
C ASN A 117 -25.69 -12.54 13.81
N VAL A 118 -25.76 -11.22 13.98
CA VAL A 118 -26.29 -10.28 12.98
C VAL A 118 -25.18 -9.34 12.57
N MET A 119 -24.96 -9.20 11.28
CA MET A 119 -23.90 -8.39 10.72
C MET A 119 -24.46 -7.33 9.77
N GLN A 120 -23.85 -6.14 9.78
CA GLN A 120 -24.07 -5.10 8.80
C GLN A 120 -22.75 -4.64 8.20
N GLU A 121 -22.73 -4.51 6.86
CA GLU A 121 -21.59 -3.96 6.15
C GLU A 121 -21.28 -2.53 6.57
N GLY A 122 -19.98 -2.17 6.53
CA GLY A 122 -19.54 -0.80 6.52
C GLY A 122 -19.50 -0.22 5.11
N VAL A 123 -19.31 1.09 5.00
CA VAL A 123 -19.09 1.77 3.72
C VAL A 123 -17.79 1.25 3.13
N ASN A 124 -17.89 0.62 1.99
CA ASN A 124 -16.73 0.18 1.22
C ASN A 124 -16.81 0.81 -0.17
N PHE A 125 -15.88 1.70 -0.44
CA PHE A 125 -15.53 2.15 -1.77
C PHE A 125 -14.06 2.48 -1.76
N GLY A 126 -13.40 2.30 -2.88
CA GLY A 126 -11.97 2.58 -2.91
C GLY A 126 -11.42 2.57 -4.31
N LEU A 127 -10.36 3.30 -4.44
CA LEU A 127 -9.45 3.26 -5.56
C LEU A 127 -8.32 2.29 -5.22
N PRO A 128 -7.62 1.71 -6.22
CA PRO A 128 -6.52 0.78 -5.98
C PRO A 128 -5.47 1.34 -5.02
N GLN A 129 -4.78 0.46 -4.30
CA GLN A 129 -3.72 0.85 -3.35
C GLN A 129 -2.53 1.56 -4.03
N GLU A 130 -2.28 1.27 -5.31
CA GLU A 130 -1.37 2.06 -6.12
C GLU A 130 -1.97 3.45 -6.33
N LYS A 131 -1.53 4.39 -5.52
CA LYS A 131 -2.09 5.74 -5.49
C LYS A 131 -1.47 6.69 -6.52
N ALA A 132 -0.78 6.18 -7.52
CA ALA A 132 -0.21 7.00 -8.59
C ALA A 132 -0.14 6.25 -9.93
N TYR A 133 -0.63 6.87 -10.97
CA TYR A 133 -0.51 6.41 -12.35
C TYR A 133 0.35 7.37 -13.14
N TYR A 134 1.33 6.84 -13.89
CA TYR A 134 2.26 7.63 -14.69
C TYR A 134 2.03 7.37 -16.17
N GLY A 135 1.51 8.38 -16.89
CA GLY A 135 1.50 8.44 -18.35
C GLY A 135 2.67 9.27 -18.89
N GLY A 136 3.03 9.05 -20.15
CA GLY A 136 3.89 10.00 -20.88
C GLY A 136 3.11 11.24 -21.33
N ASP A 137 3.77 12.14 -22.07
CA ASP A 137 3.14 13.37 -22.61
C ASP A 137 2.11 13.06 -23.70
N GLU A 138 2.19 11.92 -24.35
CA GLU A 138 1.20 11.49 -25.34
C GLU A 138 -0.16 11.23 -24.71
N SER A 139 -1.20 11.15 -25.55
CA SER A 139 -2.53 10.76 -25.07
C SER A 139 -2.46 9.37 -24.45
N TYR A 140 -3.09 9.24 -23.31
CA TYR A 140 -3.01 8.00 -22.51
C TYR A 140 -4.41 7.55 -22.08
N LYS A 141 -4.66 6.25 -22.20
CA LYS A 141 -5.89 5.63 -21.73
C LYS A 141 -5.54 4.49 -20.77
N THR A 142 -6.24 4.44 -19.67
CA THR A 142 -6.12 3.32 -18.73
C THR A 142 -7.48 2.97 -18.14
N THR A 143 -7.59 1.76 -17.64
CA THR A 143 -8.76 1.28 -16.91
C THR A 143 -8.34 0.92 -15.51
N ILE A 144 -9.06 1.47 -14.53
CA ILE A 144 -8.78 1.30 -13.11
C ILE A 144 -9.93 0.50 -12.51
N PRO A 145 -9.70 -0.69 -11.92
CA PRO A 145 -10.74 -1.43 -11.23
C PRO A 145 -11.18 -0.66 -9.97
N VAL A 146 -12.49 -0.64 -9.74
CA VAL A 146 -13.08 -0.02 -8.54
C VAL A 146 -14.10 -0.95 -7.91
N THR A 147 -14.23 -0.87 -6.61
CA THR A 147 -15.23 -1.59 -5.86
C THR A 147 -16.02 -0.60 -5.01
N ALA A 148 -17.35 -0.73 -4.98
CA ALA A 148 -18.19 0.06 -4.11
C ALA A 148 -19.45 -0.68 -3.74
N ASN A 149 -19.90 -0.52 -2.49
CA ASN A 149 -21.21 -0.99 -2.02
C ASN A 149 -22.17 0.20 -1.78
N VAL A 150 -21.78 1.38 -2.25
CA VAL A 150 -22.57 2.62 -2.22
C VAL A 150 -22.41 3.35 -3.56
N GLU A 151 -23.28 4.29 -3.83
CA GLU A 151 -23.13 5.17 -4.98
C GLU A 151 -21.91 6.09 -4.78
N VAL A 152 -21.00 6.11 -5.76
CA VAL A 152 -19.75 6.88 -5.72
C VAL A 152 -19.73 7.86 -6.88
N LYS A 153 -19.40 9.12 -6.57
CA LYS A 153 -19.12 10.14 -7.56
C LYS A 153 -17.62 10.16 -7.87
N TYR A 154 -17.30 9.97 -9.14
CA TYR A 154 -15.92 10.08 -9.63
C TYR A 154 -15.69 11.37 -10.39
N SER A 155 -14.54 11.99 -10.20
CA SER A 155 -14.18 13.24 -10.87
C SER A 155 -12.67 13.37 -11.05
N SER A 156 -12.26 14.29 -11.91
CA SER A 156 -10.86 14.71 -12.10
C SER A 156 -10.65 16.15 -11.67
N THR A 157 -9.45 16.48 -11.21
CA THR A 157 -9.06 17.85 -10.82
C THR A 157 -8.37 18.63 -11.91
N ALA A 158 -8.14 18.07 -13.10
CA ALA A 158 -7.44 18.75 -14.18
C ALA A 158 -8.19 18.65 -15.50
N ASP A 159 -8.11 19.73 -16.27
CA ASP A 159 -8.54 19.75 -17.66
C ASP A 159 -7.71 18.76 -18.48
N GLY A 160 -8.34 18.14 -19.48
CA GLY A 160 -7.70 17.14 -20.33
C GLY A 160 -7.50 15.76 -19.64
N LEU A 161 -8.07 15.54 -18.47
CA LEU A 161 -8.20 14.24 -17.84
C LEU A 161 -9.69 13.90 -17.63
N THR A 162 -10.20 13.00 -18.46
CA THR A 162 -11.59 12.56 -18.41
C THR A 162 -11.71 11.24 -17.64
N VAL A 163 -12.71 11.15 -16.78
CA VAL A 163 -13.01 9.96 -15.97
C VAL A 163 -14.44 9.54 -16.24
N VAL A 164 -14.65 8.29 -16.67
CA VAL A 164 -15.95 7.69 -16.91
C VAL A 164 -16.07 6.40 -16.10
N HIS A 165 -17.12 6.29 -15.30
CA HIS A 165 -17.42 5.08 -14.52
C HIS A 165 -18.33 4.16 -15.31
N GLU A 166 -17.91 2.91 -15.51
CA GLU A 166 -18.68 1.86 -16.18
C GLU A 166 -18.54 0.53 -15.42
N GLY A 167 -19.62 0.13 -14.75
CA GLY A 167 -19.63 -1.11 -13.97
C GLY A 167 -18.65 -1.07 -12.79
N ASP A 168 -17.69 -1.97 -12.78
CA ASP A 168 -16.62 -2.07 -11.78
C ASP A 168 -15.31 -1.40 -12.22
N GLN A 169 -15.38 -0.50 -13.21
CA GLN A 169 -14.19 0.11 -13.81
C GLN A 169 -14.35 1.62 -13.99
N LEU A 170 -13.24 2.33 -13.80
CA LEU A 170 -13.06 3.71 -14.25
C LEU A 170 -12.22 3.72 -15.53
N LYS A 171 -12.79 4.25 -16.60
CA LYS A 171 -12.04 4.57 -17.80
C LYS A 171 -11.46 5.97 -17.64
N VAL A 172 -10.14 6.06 -17.58
CA VAL A 172 -9.43 7.33 -17.49
C VAL A 172 -8.74 7.60 -18.80
N GLN A 173 -9.00 8.78 -19.38
CA GLN A 173 -8.38 9.23 -20.60
C GLN A 173 -7.71 10.58 -20.38
N ALA A 174 -6.41 10.65 -20.65
CA ALA A 174 -5.66 11.87 -20.65
C ALA A 174 -5.37 12.32 -22.08
N GLU A 175 -5.56 13.61 -22.36
CA GLU A 175 -5.14 14.25 -23.60
C GLU A 175 -3.62 14.46 -23.63
N VAL A 176 -3.07 14.73 -24.82
CA VAL A 176 -1.64 15.07 -25.00
C VAL A 176 -1.26 16.24 -24.09
N ASN A 177 -0.21 16.06 -23.31
CA ASN A 177 0.36 17.12 -22.48
C ASN A 177 1.30 18.01 -23.31
N LYS A 178 0.82 19.17 -23.73
CA LYS A 178 1.61 20.15 -24.52
C LYS A 178 2.27 21.23 -23.68
N THR A 179 2.18 21.15 -22.34
CA THR A 179 2.62 22.22 -21.44
C THR A 179 4.13 22.29 -21.23
N ARG A 180 4.88 21.26 -21.62
CA ARG A 180 6.32 21.08 -21.35
C ARG A 180 6.62 21.12 -19.84
N ARG A 181 5.66 20.68 -19.04
CA ARG A 181 5.76 20.48 -17.58
C ARG A 181 4.96 19.26 -17.20
N ALA A 182 5.36 18.58 -16.16
CA ALA A 182 4.57 17.49 -15.62
C ALA A 182 3.17 17.98 -15.25
N ARG A 183 2.14 17.29 -15.73
CA ARG A 183 0.75 17.53 -15.36
C ARG A 183 0.36 16.55 -14.29
N VAL A 184 0.05 17.07 -13.10
CA VAL A 184 -0.39 16.27 -11.96
C VAL A 184 -1.87 16.52 -11.74
N ALA A 185 -2.65 15.46 -11.73
CA ALA A 185 -4.08 15.49 -11.49
C ALA A 185 -4.49 14.44 -10.46
N TYR A 186 -5.65 14.63 -9.84
CA TYR A 186 -6.23 13.65 -8.94
C TYR A 186 -7.52 13.13 -9.56
N VAL A 187 -7.64 11.80 -9.61
CA VAL A 187 -8.92 11.13 -9.79
C VAL A 187 -9.49 10.91 -8.40
N LYS A 188 -10.65 11.51 -8.14
CA LYS A 188 -11.31 11.48 -6.83
C LYS A 188 -12.52 10.56 -6.87
N ALA A 189 -12.74 9.85 -5.78
CA ALA A 189 -13.94 9.09 -5.48
C ALA A 189 -14.58 9.68 -4.22
N GLU A 190 -15.85 10.06 -4.29
CA GLU A 190 -16.59 10.67 -3.20
C GLU A 190 -17.90 9.91 -2.96
N ALA A 191 -18.12 9.49 -1.72
CA ALA A 191 -19.37 8.85 -1.30
C ALA A 191 -19.66 9.18 0.17
N LEU A 192 -20.89 9.65 0.46
CA LEU A 192 -21.42 9.80 1.81
C LEU A 192 -20.52 10.65 2.75
N GLY A 193 -19.84 11.66 2.19
CA GLY A 193 -18.92 12.52 2.95
C GLY A 193 -17.52 11.94 3.14
N LEU A 194 -17.26 10.74 2.66
CA LEU A 194 -15.93 10.14 2.61
C LEU A 194 -15.29 10.39 1.25
N GLN A 195 -13.96 10.45 1.21
CA GLN A 195 -13.21 10.70 -0.02
C GLN A 195 -12.00 9.76 -0.10
N ASP A 196 -11.72 9.30 -1.33
CA ASP A 196 -10.45 8.68 -1.70
C ASP A 196 -9.93 9.32 -2.98
N SER A 197 -8.61 9.21 -3.25
CA SER A 197 -8.02 9.77 -4.45
C SER A 197 -6.76 9.03 -4.88
N ILE A 198 -6.55 8.99 -6.18
CA ILE A 198 -5.29 8.55 -6.77
C ILE A 198 -4.68 9.69 -7.58
N VAL A 199 -3.35 9.71 -7.63
CA VAL A 199 -2.60 10.69 -8.42
C VAL A 199 -2.44 10.15 -9.84
N PHE A 200 -2.71 11.02 -10.82
CA PHE A 200 -2.46 10.77 -12.23
C PHE A 200 -1.43 11.78 -12.73
N VAL A 201 -0.29 11.29 -13.19
CA VAL A 201 0.83 12.13 -13.66
C VAL A 201 1.05 11.88 -15.14
N GLN A 202 1.03 12.92 -15.93
CA GLN A 202 1.59 12.89 -17.27
C GLN A 202 2.90 13.68 -17.26
N ALA A 203 3.97 12.96 -17.52
CA ALA A 203 5.30 13.54 -17.55
C ALA A 203 6.21 12.74 -18.48
N SER A 204 7.20 13.42 -19.02
CA SER A 204 8.31 12.83 -19.77
C SER A 204 9.62 13.10 -19.04
N ILE A 205 10.68 12.46 -19.51
CA ILE A 205 12.05 12.78 -19.05
C ILE A 205 12.36 14.27 -19.21
N ASN A 206 11.86 14.91 -20.29
CA ASN A 206 12.11 16.33 -20.55
C ASN A 206 11.43 17.24 -19.52
N ASP A 207 10.30 16.85 -18.96
CA ASP A 207 9.58 17.66 -17.98
C ASP A 207 10.28 17.66 -16.61
N VAL A 208 10.97 16.58 -16.28
CA VAL A 208 11.76 16.46 -15.06
C VAL A 208 13.23 16.83 -15.25
N ALA A 209 13.66 17.04 -16.48
CA ALA A 209 15.01 17.50 -16.79
C ALA A 209 15.29 18.88 -16.22
N GLY A 210 16.50 19.12 -15.72
CA GLY A 210 16.92 20.43 -15.22
C GLY A 210 17.77 20.35 -13.96
N LYS A 211 17.99 21.53 -13.36
CA LYS A 211 18.80 21.71 -12.16
C LYS A 211 17.93 21.79 -10.92
N TYR A 212 18.39 21.14 -9.86
CA TYR A 212 17.68 21.05 -8.59
C TYR A 212 18.64 21.29 -7.43
N THR A 213 18.08 21.77 -6.33
CA THR A 213 18.69 21.65 -5.01
C THR A 213 18.07 20.44 -4.33
N GLN A 214 18.88 19.44 -4.00
CA GLN A 214 18.47 18.35 -3.16
C GLN A 214 18.58 18.76 -1.70
N HIS A 215 17.49 18.67 -0.98
CA HIS A 215 17.45 18.80 0.48
C HIS A 215 17.38 17.39 1.08
N ALA A 216 18.22 17.12 2.07
CA ALA A 216 18.22 15.86 2.79
C ALA A 216 18.68 16.06 4.23
N LEU A 217 18.30 15.14 5.11
CA LEU A 217 18.86 15.09 6.46
C LEU A 217 20.12 14.22 6.47
N ARG A 218 21.07 14.56 7.30
CA ARG A 218 22.27 13.76 7.64
C ARG A 218 22.41 13.67 9.14
N LEU A 219 22.83 12.50 9.61
CA LEU A 219 23.19 12.33 11.02
C LEU A 219 24.63 12.83 11.23
N LYS A 220 24.78 13.90 12.00
CA LYS A 220 26.08 14.45 12.41
C LYS A 220 26.10 14.53 13.94
N ASP A 221 27.08 13.89 14.57
CA ASP A 221 27.25 13.89 16.03
C ASP A 221 25.94 13.57 16.79
N SER A 222 25.19 12.56 16.29
CA SER A 222 23.88 12.14 16.82
C SER A 222 22.75 13.16 16.67
N VAL A 223 22.92 14.21 15.88
CA VAL A 223 21.91 15.22 15.56
C VAL A 223 21.57 15.16 14.07
N MET A 224 20.26 15.24 13.74
CA MET A 224 19.81 15.37 12.35
C MET A 224 20.02 16.81 11.87
N VAL A 225 20.81 16.97 10.84
CA VAL A 225 21.13 18.27 10.23
C VAL A 225 20.66 18.28 8.79
N GLU A 226 19.93 19.32 8.38
CA GLU A 226 19.58 19.50 6.97
C GLU A 226 20.82 19.87 6.17
N THR A 227 20.98 19.21 5.03
CA THR A 227 22.06 19.44 4.07
C THR A 227 21.50 19.63 2.67
N THR A 228 22.24 20.35 1.84
CA THR A 228 21.86 20.57 0.44
C THR A 228 22.97 20.11 -0.49
N ASN A 229 22.57 19.56 -1.64
CA ASN A 229 23.47 19.18 -2.72
C ASN A 229 22.94 19.70 -4.04
N GLU A 230 23.80 19.89 -5.02
CA GLU A 230 23.39 20.17 -6.40
C GLU A 230 23.04 18.86 -7.11
N VAL A 231 21.89 18.85 -7.77
CA VAL A 231 21.47 17.74 -8.61
C VAL A 231 21.08 18.28 -9.97
N GLU A 232 21.45 17.56 -11.03
CA GLU A 232 21.03 17.84 -12.39
C GLU A 232 20.46 16.57 -13.02
N ILE A 233 19.28 16.68 -13.62
CA ILE A 233 18.67 15.59 -14.40
C ILE A 233 18.90 15.91 -15.87
N VAL A 234 19.68 15.07 -16.55
CA VAL A 234 20.08 15.26 -17.96
C VAL A 234 19.51 14.14 -18.81
N PRO A 235 18.63 14.45 -19.78
CA PRO A 235 18.06 13.42 -20.68
C PRO A 235 19.15 12.69 -21.48
N ILE A 236 18.97 11.39 -21.64
CA ILE A 236 19.75 10.52 -22.55
C ILE A 236 18.87 10.12 -23.73
N THR A 237 17.64 9.67 -23.42
CA THR A 237 16.61 9.30 -24.38
C THR A 237 15.24 9.76 -23.87
N SER A 238 14.17 9.52 -24.60
CA SER A 238 12.80 9.74 -24.11
C SER A 238 12.43 8.88 -22.89
N ALA A 239 13.16 7.79 -22.65
CA ALA A 239 12.93 6.83 -21.57
C ALA A 239 14.05 6.79 -20.51
N LYS A 240 15.13 7.57 -20.68
CA LYS A 240 16.30 7.53 -19.79
C LYS A 240 16.89 8.91 -19.54
N ALA A 241 17.35 9.12 -18.31
CA ALA A 241 18.13 10.30 -17.93
C ALA A 241 19.27 9.93 -16.97
N HIS A 242 20.27 10.81 -16.87
CA HIS A 242 21.22 10.81 -15.77
C HIS A 242 20.72 11.71 -14.64
N PHE A 243 20.69 11.18 -13.42
CA PHE A 243 20.57 11.91 -12.18
C PHE A 243 22.01 12.15 -11.68
N ILE A 244 22.48 13.39 -11.79
CA ILE A 244 23.87 13.75 -11.52
C ILE A 244 23.96 14.50 -10.18
N ILE A 245 24.65 13.90 -9.20
CA ILE A 245 24.84 14.49 -7.88
C ILE A 245 26.20 15.19 -7.86
N ASP A 246 26.23 16.46 -7.42
CA ASP A 246 27.41 17.31 -7.26
C ASP A 246 28.35 17.31 -8.50
N LYS A 247 27.76 17.18 -9.70
CA LYS A 247 28.46 17.09 -11.00
C LYS A 247 29.41 15.86 -11.14
N ILE A 248 29.36 14.92 -10.21
CA ILE A 248 30.33 13.84 -10.08
C ILE A 248 29.67 12.46 -10.26
N TYR A 249 28.61 12.19 -9.50
CA TYR A 249 28.01 10.86 -9.43
C TYR A 249 26.82 10.79 -10.36
N LYS A 250 26.88 9.87 -11.36
CA LYS A 250 25.84 9.71 -12.38
C LYS A 250 25.00 8.47 -12.10
N TRP A 251 23.78 8.68 -11.69
CA TRP A 251 22.79 7.63 -11.46
C TRP A 251 21.78 7.64 -12.61
N GLU A 252 21.46 6.47 -13.18
CA GLU A 252 20.50 6.37 -14.30
C GLU A 252 19.07 6.34 -13.77
N ILE A 253 18.20 7.18 -14.38
CA ILE A 253 16.76 7.13 -14.21
C ILE A 253 16.18 6.43 -15.44
N ASP A 254 15.36 5.42 -15.22
CA ASP A 254 14.50 4.82 -16.24
C ASP A 254 13.08 5.37 -16.10
N PHE A 255 12.45 5.71 -17.22
CA PHE A 255 11.05 6.09 -17.28
C PHE A 255 10.27 5.07 -18.10
N THR A 256 9.20 4.54 -17.52
CA THR A 256 8.26 3.63 -18.19
C THR A 256 6.84 4.12 -17.96
N PRO A 257 6.04 4.36 -19.02
CA PRO A 257 4.62 4.63 -18.87
C PRO A 257 3.93 3.54 -18.01
N GLY A 258 3.13 3.96 -17.05
CA GLY A 258 2.49 3.08 -16.06
C GLY A 258 3.32 2.83 -14.79
N LYS A 259 4.66 2.92 -14.85
CA LYS A 259 5.54 2.75 -13.67
C LYS A 259 6.12 4.07 -13.15
N GLY A 260 6.37 5.05 -14.04
CA GLY A 260 6.97 6.33 -13.69
C GLY A 260 8.49 6.35 -13.82
N PHE A 261 9.13 7.18 -13.01
CA PHE A 261 10.59 7.39 -13.00
C PHE A 261 11.20 6.50 -11.91
N VAL A 262 12.09 5.61 -12.31
CA VAL A 262 12.67 4.59 -11.42
C VAL A 262 14.19 4.71 -11.40
N LEU A 263 14.78 4.65 -10.20
CA LEU A 263 16.22 4.59 -9.98
C LEU A 263 16.60 3.20 -9.46
N SER A 264 17.40 2.50 -10.23
CA SER A 264 17.89 1.16 -9.85
C SER A 264 19.01 1.26 -8.83
N ASN A 265 18.89 0.50 -7.75
CA ASN A 265 19.94 0.37 -6.74
C ASN A 265 21.12 -0.48 -7.24
N GLY A 266 22.29 -0.40 -6.57
CA GLY A 266 23.45 -1.22 -6.86
C GLY A 266 24.13 -0.89 -8.20
N LYS A 267 24.04 0.37 -8.62
CA LYS A 267 24.74 0.85 -9.82
C LYS A 267 26.06 1.50 -9.43
N ILE A 268 27.13 1.15 -10.16
CA ILE A 268 28.41 1.84 -10.06
C ILE A 268 28.25 3.23 -10.65
N LEU A 269 28.34 4.26 -9.82
CA LEU A 269 28.24 5.65 -10.22
C LEU A 269 29.58 6.22 -10.64
N ARG A 270 30.67 5.69 -10.07
CA ARG A 270 32.03 6.15 -10.31
C ARG A 270 33.05 5.08 -9.90
N GLU A 271 34.16 5.05 -10.63
CA GLU A 271 35.38 4.34 -10.27
C GLU A 271 36.46 5.36 -9.88
N GLU A 272 37.08 5.17 -8.74
CA GLU A 272 38.18 5.99 -8.21
C GLU A 272 39.37 5.09 -7.90
N LYS A 273 40.52 5.68 -7.64
CA LYS A 273 41.70 4.99 -7.11
C LYS A 273 41.92 5.36 -5.65
N ASP A 274 42.17 4.35 -4.84
CA ASP A 274 42.63 4.57 -3.46
C ASP A 274 43.94 5.41 -3.50
N PRO A 275 43.99 6.58 -2.89
CA PRO A 275 45.14 7.46 -2.96
C PRO A 275 46.38 6.87 -2.29
N GLN A 276 46.23 5.93 -1.37
CA GLN A 276 47.34 5.30 -0.64
C GLN A 276 47.78 3.98 -1.28
N LYS A 277 46.85 3.18 -1.74
CA LYS A 277 47.10 1.80 -2.24
C LYS A 277 47.11 1.71 -3.76
N GLY A 278 46.58 2.71 -4.46
CA GLY A 278 46.42 2.67 -5.93
C GLY A 278 45.38 1.65 -6.44
N THR A 279 44.72 0.93 -5.57
CA THR A 279 43.69 -0.04 -5.92
C THR A 279 42.40 0.64 -6.30
N PRO A 280 41.53 0.03 -7.17
CA PRO A 280 40.28 0.62 -7.54
C PRO A 280 39.28 0.64 -6.37
N ILE A 281 38.51 1.72 -6.28
CA ILE A 281 37.36 1.90 -5.38
C ILE A 281 36.15 2.15 -6.27
N TYR A 282 35.09 1.40 -6.05
CA TYR A 282 33.82 1.57 -6.75
C TYR A 282 32.81 2.24 -5.85
N ILE A 283 32.23 3.34 -6.32
CA ILE A 283 31.17 4.06 -5.60
C ILE A 283 29.84 3.62 -6.18
N GLU A 284 29.01 3.03 -5.36
CA GLU A 284 27.71 2.50 -5.72
C GLU A 284 26.59 3.10 -4.88
N THR A 285 25.38 3.02 -5.39
CA THR A 285 24.17 3.31 -4.64
C THR A 285 23.81 2.13 -3.74
N ALA A 286 23.38 2.44 -2.53
CA ALA A 286 22.72 1.49 -1.64
C ALA A 286 21.53 2.18 -0.96
N LEU A 287 20.59 1.40 -0.46
CA LEU A 287 19.43 1.89 0.28
C LEU A 287 19.57 1.53 1.75
N ALA A 288 19.14 2.42 2.62
CA ALA A 288 18.95 2.12 4.02
C ALA A 288 17.46 2.00 4.34
N VAL A 289 17.12 0.99 5.10
CA VAL A 289 15.80 0.78 5.67
C VAL A 289 15.89 0.86 7.18
N ASP A 290 14.90 1.49 7.78
CA ASP A 290 14.87 1.77 9.21
C ASP A 290 13.62 1.17 9.84
N ASN A 291 13.78 0.63 11.05
CA ASN A 291 12.70 0.24 11.95
C ASN A 291 12.31 1.40 12.89
N PHE A 292 12.29 2.64 12.40
CA PHE A 292 12.07 3.85 13.20
C PHE A 292 13.14 4.14 14.27
N ASN A 293 14.28 3.47 14.18
CA ASN A 293 15.36 3.66 15.13
C ASN A 293 16.71 3.72 14.39
N TYR A 294 17.17 4.93 14.07
CA TYR A 294 18.43 5.20 13.36
C TYR A 294 19.70 4.53 13.92
N LYS A 295 19.56 3.75 15.00
CA LYS A 295 20.67 3.01 15.63
C LYS A 295 20.92 1.64 15.02
N SER A 296 20.00 1.12 14.20
CA SER A 296 20.15 -0.20 13.55
C SER A 296 19.66 -0.16 12.11
N GLN A 297 20.39 0.53 11.26
CA GLN A 297 20.08 0.59 9.82
C GLN A 297 20.48 -0.71 9.13
N THR A 298 19.62 -1.20 8.27
CA THR A 298 19.93 -2.30 7.34
C THR A 298 20.17 -1.70 5.97
N TYR A 299 21.34 -1.99 5.39
CA TYR A 299 21.68 -1.55 4.05
C TYR A 299 21.30 -2.62 3.03
N ILE A 300 20.59 -2.20 1.98
CA ILE A 300 20.21 -3.05 0.85
C ILE A 300 21.14 -2.75 -0.30
N MET A 301 21.89 -3.77 -0.71
CA MET A 301 22.82 -3.71 -1.82
C MET A 301 22.30 -4.61 -2.95
N GLY A 302 22.71 -4.32 -4.18
CA GLY A 302 22.34 -5.11 -5.35
C GLY A 302 21.36 -4.39 -6.29
N THR A 303 21.20 -4.96 -7.48
CA THR A 303 20.44 -4.37 -8.60
C THR A 303 18.94 -4.64 -8.45
N ARG A 304 18.24 -3.85 -7.66
CA ARG A 304 16.78 -3.86 -7.59
C ARG A 304 16.26 -2.46 -7.85
N ASP A 305 15.15 -2.36 -8.56
CA ASP A 305 14.43 -1.10 -8.72
C ASP A 305 13.67 -0.82 -7.43
N LEU A 306 14.24 -0.02 -6.55
CA LEU A 306 13.69 0.18 -5.21
C LEU A 306 13.27 1.62 -4.92
N LEU A 307 13.64 2.58 -5.78
CA LEU A 307 13.24 3.97 -5.62
C LEU A 307 12.50 4.49 -6.84
N ASP A 308 11.38 5.13 -6.55
CA ASP A 308 10.66 5.97 -7.50
C ASP A 308 10.97 7.43 -7.24
N LEU A 309 11.06 8.18 -8.32
CA LEU A 309 11.08 9.63 -8.26
C LEU A 309 9.66 10.13 -8.59
N ARG A 310 8.96 10.64 -7.61
CA ARG A 310 7.57 11.11 -7.69
C ARG A 310 7.51 12.59 -7.94
N VAL A 311 6.67 13.00 -8.88
CA VAL A 311 6.40 14.42 -9.17
C VAL A 311 5.29 14.90 -8.24
N GLY A 312 5.59 15.90 -7.41
CA GLY A 312 4.62 16.56 -6.55
C GLY A 312 3.79 17.60 -7.32
N ALA A 313 2.67 18.02 -6.74
CA ALA A 313 1.75 19.00 -7.35
C ALA A 313 2.41 20.36 -7.62
N ASN A 314 3.42 20.72 -6.85
CA ASN A 314 4.21 21.97 -6.99
C ASN A 314 5.43 21.81 -7.91
N GLY A 315 5.62 20.64 -8.57
CA GLY A 315 6.76 20.34 -9.42
C GLY A 315 8.02 19.90 -8.67
N GLU A 316 7.97 19.77 -7.36
CA GLU A 316 9.05 19.11 -6.58
C GLU A 316 9.11 17.63 -6.91
N LEU A 317 10.31 17.06 -6.79
CA LEU A 317 10.51 15.62 -6.95
C LEU A 317 10.83 15.01 -5.60
N HIS A 318 10.09 13.94 -5.27
CA HIS A 318 10.24 13.23 -4.01
C HIS A 318 10.65 11.79 -4.28
N PHE A 319 11.53 11.26 -3.44
CA PHE A 319 11.89 9.85 -3.48
C PHE A 319 10.86 9.04 -2.69
N GLN A 320 10.45 7.91 -3.26
CA GLN A 320 9.55 6.98 -2.61
C GLN A 320 10.05 5.56 -2.86
N GLN A 321 9.83 4.67 -1.92
CA GLN A 321 10.07 3.25 -2.11
C GLN A 321 9.14 2.70 -3.21
N HIS A 322 9.70 1.98 -4.20
CA HIS A 322 8.95 1.40 -5.30
C HIS A 322 8.04 0.26 -4.84
N GLU A 323 8.60 -0.67 -4.07
CA GLU A 323 7.87 -1.78 -3.46
C GLU A 323 8.11 -1.81 -1.96
N LYS A 324 7.07 -2.14 -1.20
CA LYS A 324 7.20 -2.37 0.23
C LYS A 324 8.11 -3.59 0.47
N LEU A 325 9.18 -3.41 1.21
CA LEU A 325 10.12 -4.50 1.48
C LEU A 325 9.52 -5.55 2.40
N ASP A 326 8.80 -5.11 3.44
CA ASP A 326 7.96 -5.88 4.34
C ASP A 326 7.08 -4.94 5.18
N ASP A 327 6.21 -5.50 6.03
CA ASP A 327 5.29 -4.70 6.84
C ASP A 327 5.96 -3.94 8.00
N THR A 328 7.23 -4.24 8.30
CA THR A 328 7.95 -3.72 9.46
C THR A 328 9.06 -2.73 9.12
N ARG A 329 9.47 -2.65 7.85
CA ARG A 329 10.59 -1.83 7.42
C ARG A 329 10.18 -0.84 6.34
N ASN A 330 10.51 0.43 6.55
CA ASN A 330 10.31 1.49 5.58
C ASN A 330 11.66 1.92 5.02
N TRP A 331 11.64 2.41 3.79
CA TRP A 331 12.79 3.10 3.24
C TRP A 331 13.06 4.39 4.03
N ALA A 332 14.30 4.61 4.42
CA ALA A 332 14.72 5.77 5.18
C ALA A 332 15.63 6.71 4.37
N SER A 333 16.54 6.14 3.59
CA SER A 333 17.56 6.91 2.88
C SER A 333 18.12 6.16 1.67
N TYR A 334 18.75 6.90 0.76
CA TYR A 334 19.74 6.32 -0.13
C TYR A 334 21.14 6.81 0.24
N LEU A 335 22.15 6.02 -0.09
CA LEU A 335 23.53 6.35 0.23
C LEU A 335 24.46 6.01 -0.93
N LEU A 336 25.61 6.66 -0.92
CA LEU A 336 26.74 6.31 -1.76
C LEU A 336 27.72 5.54 -0.91
N ALA A 337 28.03 4.30 -1.30
CA ALA A 337 28.90 3.40 -0.59
C ALA A 337 30.16 3.07 -1.42
N ARG A 338 31.25 2.80 -0.73
CA ARG A 338 32.54 2.41 -1.33
C ARG A 338 32.73 0.92 -1.25
N PHE A 339 33.18 0.33 -2.36
CA PHE A 339 33.48 -1.09 -2.46
C PHE A 339 34.84 -1.31 -3.12
N SER A 340 35.52 -2.39 -2.77
CA SER A 340 36.79 -2.78 -3.37
C SER A 340 36.64 -3.62 -4.65
N THR A 341 35.42 -4.04 -4.98
CA THR A 341 35.09 -4.84 -6.18
C THR A 341 33.86 -4.29 -6.90
N LYS A 342 33.71 -4.63 -8.19
CA LYS A 342 32.50 -4.28 -8.99
C LYS A 342 31.25 -5.06 -8.61
N THR A 343 31.41 -6.15 -7.88
CA THR A 343 30.31 -6.94 -7.37
C THR A 343 30.29 -6.74 -5.85
N PRO A 344 29.39 -5.89 -5.34
CA PRO A 344 29.37 -5.56 -3.94
C PRO A 344 28.94 -6.75 -3.10
N ASP A 345 29.72 -7.04 -2.10
CA ASP A 345 29.40 -7.98 -1.03
C ASP A 345 29.86 -7.40 0.32
N ARG A 346 29.59 -8.12 1.38
CA ARG A 346 29.96 -7.69 2.73
C ARG A 346 31.47 -7.55 2.91
N GLY A 347 32.25 -8.39 2.22
CA GLY A 347 33.71 -8.39 2.32
C GLY A 347 34.36 -7.25 1.54
N SER A 348 33.71 -6.78 0.49
CA SER A 348 34.18 -5.69 -0.36
C SER A 348 33.76 -4.30 0.12
N PHE A 349 32.86 -4.20 1.09
CA PHE A 349 32.36 -2.94 1.63
C PHE A 349 33.46 -2.19 2.40
N GLN A 350 33.72 -0.94 1.99
CA GLN A 350 34.76 -0.08 2.56
C GLN A 350 34.20 1.12 3.33
N GLY A 351 32.88 1.26 3.42
CA GLY A 351 32.23 2.32 4.19
C GLY A 351 31.26 3.18 3.36
N ILE A 352 30.56 4.05 4.05
CA ILE A 352 29.61 5.00 3.49
C ILE A 352 30.35 6.28 3.15
N LEU A 353 30.21 6.76 1.92
CA LEU A 353 30.73 8.06 1.50
C LEU A 353 29.79 9.18 1.97
N THR A 354 28.50 9.01 1.73
CA THR A 354 27.46 9.96 2.13
C THR A 354 26.10 9.27 2.15
N GLU A 355 25.21 9.73 3.02
CA GLU A 355 23.83 9.26 3.15
C GLU A 355 22.89 10.45 3.02
N PHE A 356 21.75 10.23 2.35
CA PHE A 356 20.71 11.22 2.13
C PHE A 356 19.38 10.69 2.70
N ILE A 357 19.03 11.18 3.88
CA ILE A 357 17.82 10.77 4.61
C ILE A 357 16.65 11.65 4.16
N GLN A 358 15.53 11.06 3.79
CA GLN A 358 14.31 11.74 3.32
C GLN A 358 14.59 12.81 2.25
N PRO A 359 15.30 12.48 1.18
CA PRO A 359 15.70 13.48 0.19
C PRO A 359 14.49 13.97 -0.62
N ARG A 360 14.52 15.27 -0.94
CA ARG A 360 13.58 15.92 -1.87
C ARG A 360 14.33 16.87 -2.79
N LEU A 361 13.83 17.08 -3.98
CA LEU A 361 14.44 17.94 -4.99
C LEU A 361 13.55 19.15 -5.23
N VAL A 362 14.11 20.33 -5.10
CA VAL A 362 13.46 21.59 -5.41
C VAL A 362 14.11 22.15 -6.67
N ARG A 363 13.33 22.42 -7.71
CA ARG A 363 13.84 22.95 -8.98
C ARG A 363 14.43 24.34 -8.78
N LYS A 364 15.60 24.61 -9.40
CA LYS A 364 16.24 25.93 -9.42
C LYS A 364 15.61 26.85 -10.47
#